data_9c2d10535e50f958d640c7759520bd13
#
_entry.id   9c2d10535e50f958d640c7759520bd13
#
_cell.length_a   1.000
_cell.length_b   1.000
_cell.length_c   1.000
_cell.angle_alpha   90.00
_cell.angle_beta   90.00
_cell.angle_gamma   90.00
#
_symmetry.space_group_name_H-M   'P 1'
#
loop_
_entity.id
_entity.type
_entity.pdbx_description
1 polymer ?
#
loop_
_entity_poly.entity_id
_entity_poly.type
_entity_poly.pdbx_seq_one_letter_code
_entity_poly.pdbx_strand_id
1 'polypeptide(L)'
;MMRMRFVIVALSMFVSPALAQTQPSPATSTPLATDAASSSAFGALPGRWVRVQGGYVITINSVEADGRLDANYANPRPLPFHTAIAVRDGNSLKLFFELRAAGYNGSTYTLRYDAANDLLTGVYDQVVVKQKFEVVFVRGKS
;
A
#
# COMPACT_ATOMS: atom_id res chain seq x y z
N MET A 1 -66.98 -64.67 -13.11
CA MET A 1 -65.75 -65.47 -13.03
C MET A 1 -64.56 -64.51 -13.18
N MET A 2 -63.91 -64.25 -12.09
CA MET A 2 -62.86 -63.25 -12.03
C MET A 2 -61.48 -63.93 -12.00
N ARG A 3 -60.68 -63.77 -13.02
CA ARG A 3 -59.31 -64.29 -13.07
C ARG A 3 -58.35 -63.28 -12.50
N MET A 4 -57.85 -63.55 -11.35
CA MET A 4 -56.88 -62.78 -10.67
C MET A 4 -55.47 -63.04 -11.28
N ARG A 5 -54.86 -62.07 -11.90
CA ARG A 5 -53.49 -62.14 -12.39
C ARG A 5 -52.54 -61.46 -11.36
N PHE A 6 -51.73 -62.28 -10.76
CA PHE A 6 -50.59 -61.78 -9.93
C PHE A 6 -49.52 -61.20 -10.87
N VAL A 7 -49.21 -59.95 -10.63
CA VAL A 7 -48.06 -59.33 -11.23
C VAL A 7 -46.99 -59.29 -10.15
N ILE A 8 -45.91 -59.98 -10.39
CA ILE A 8 -44.73 -59.96 -9.52
C ILE A 8 -43.94 -58.73 -9.95
N VAL A 9 -43.84 -57.75 -9.08
CA VAL A 9 -42.95 -56.60 -9.28
C VAL A 9 -41.59 -56.96 -8.68
N ALA A 10 -40.60 -57.13 -9.54
CA ALA A 10 -39.21 -57.31 -9.15
C ALA A 10 -38.64 -55.98 -8.66
N LEU A 11 -38.29 -55.93 -7.40
CA LEU A 11 -37.61 -54.79 -6.78
C LEU A 11 -36.12 -54.84 -7.17
N SER A 12 -35.74 -54.08 -8.17
CA SER A 12 -34.31 -53.88 -8.52
C SER A 12 -33.70 -52.90 -7.55
N MET A 13 -32.85 -53.38 -6.67
CA MET A 13 -31.99 -52.51 -5.83
C MET A 13 -30.88 -51.91 -6.74
N PHE A 14 -31.00 -50.65 -7.04
CA PHE A 14 -29.87 -49.88 -7.58
C PHE A 14 -28.98 -49.46 -6.43
N VAL A 15 -27.85 -50.13 -6.29
CA VAL A 15 -26.74 -49.66 -5.48
C VAL A 15 -26.03 -48.59 -6.27
N SER A 16 -26.27 -47.32 -5.97
CA SER A 16 -25.49 -46.21 -6.49
C SER A 16 -24.15 -46.18 -5.78
N PRO A 17 -23.02 -46.24 -6.48
CA PRO A 17 -21.73 -45.92 -5.87
C PRO A 17 -21.71 -44.42 -5.55
N ALA A 18 -21.57 -44.09 -4.29
CA ALA A 18 -21.28 -42.75 -3.84
C ALA A 18 -19.90 -42.36 -4.42
N LEU A 19 -19.90 -41.57 -5.47
CA LEU A 19 -18.71 -40.86 -5.91
C LEU A 19 -18.36 -39.89 -4.80
N ALA A 20 -17.31 -40.20 -4.07
CA ALA A 20 -16.67 -39.24 -3.18
C ALA A 20 -16.20 -38.06 -4.05
N GLN A 21 -16.97 -37.00 -4.06
CA GLN A 21 -16.51 -35.73 -4.61
C GLN A 21 -15.40 -35.24 -3.69
N THR A 22 -14.18 -35.36 -4.17
CA THR A 22 -13.04 -34.68 -3.56
C THR A 22 -13.29 -33.20 -3.77
N GLN A 23 -13.82 -32.53 -2.77
CA GLN A 23 -13.98 -31.09 -2.76
C GLN A 23 -12.56 -30.51 -2.82
N PRO A 24 -12.20 -29.74 -3.85
CA PRO A 24 -10.93 -29.07 -3.83
C PRO A 24 -10.94 -28.16 -2.59
N SER A 25 -10.01 -28.38 -1.70
CA SER A 25 -9.74 -27.45 -0.61
C SER A 25 -9.64 -26.06 -1.20
N PRO A 26 -10.32 -25.05 -0.64
CA PRO A 26 -10.11 -23.68 -1.07
C PRO A 26 -8.62 -23.42 -0.92
N ALA A 27 -7.97 -23.15 -2.04
CA ALA A 27 -6.60 -22.69 -2.02
C ALA A 27 -6.59 -21.47 -1.11
N THR A 28 -5.96 -21.59 0.04
CA THR A 28 -5.68 -20.48 0.94
C THR A 28 -4.81 -19.54 0.12
N SER A 29 -5.46 -18.53 -0.46
CA SER A 29 -4.75 -17.44 -1.13
C SER A 29 -3.85 -16.83 -0.07
N THR A 30 -2.60 -17.16 -0.11
CA THR A 30 -1.60 -16.66 0.81
C THR A 30 -1.48 -15.15 0.57
N PRO A 31 -1.78 -14.29 1.53
CA PRO A 31 -1.64 -12.83 1.38
C PRO A 31 -0.18 -12.39 1.16
N LEU A 32 0.77 -13.29 1.36
CA LEU A 32 2.21 -13.02 1.27
C LEU A 32 2.68 -12.46 -0.08
N ALA A 33 2.04 -12.80 -1.18
CA ALA A 33 2.48 -12.31 -2.48
C ALA A 33 2.16 -10.82 -2.69
N THR A 34 1.05 -10.34 -2.12
CA THR A 34 0.63 -8.93 -2.21
C THR A 34 1.51 -8.06 -1.31
N ASP A 35 1.83 -8.52 -0.11
CA ASP A 35 2.67 -7.78 0.83
C ASP A 35 4.12 -7.69 0.34
N ALA A 36 4.67 -8.76 -0.22
CA ALA A 36 6.02 -8.76 -0.78
C ALA A 36 6.12 -7.85 -2.02
N ALA A 37 5.11 -7.83 -2.89
CA ALA A 37 5.08 -6.95 -4.05
C ALA A 37 4.93 -5.48 -3.64
N SER A 38 4.16 -5.19 -2.59
CA SER A 38 4.02 -3.85 -2.04
C SER A 38 5.32 -3.39 -1.38
N SER A 39 5.94 -4.23 -0.57
CA SER A 39 7.24 -3.94 0.08
C SER A 39 8.34 -3.67 -0.94
N SER A 40 8.41 -4.42 -2.04
CA SER A 40 9.38 -4.19 -3.11
C SER A 40 9.11 -2.89 -3.87
N ALA A 41 7.84 -2.50 -4.03
CA ALA A 41 7.47 -1.24 -4.69
C ALA A 41 7.92 -0.01 -3.90
N PHE A 42 7.89 -0.06 -2.57
CA PHE A 42 8.32 1.03 -1.69
C PHE A 42 9.82 1.02 -1.39
N GLY A 43 10.56 0.01 -1.82
CA GLY A 43 11.97 -0.18 -1.50
C GLY A 43 12.90 0.95 -1.96
N ALA A 44 12.48 1.77 -2.92
CA ALA A 44 13.24 2.92 -3.38
C ALA A 44 13.08 4.18 -2.49
N LEU A 45 12.11 4.21 -1.58
CA LEU A 45 11.78 5.40 -0.81
C LEU A 45 12.70 5.65 0.40
N PRO A 46 13.17 4.63 1.15
CA PRO A 46 14.06 4.86 2.28
C PRO A 46 15.33 5.63 1.88
N GLY A 47 15.74 6.53 2.72
CA GLY A 47 16.92 7.37 2.52
C GLY A 47 16.70 8.81 2.93
N ARG A 48 17.72 9.61 2.65
CA ARG A 48 17.72 11.04 2.95
C ARG A 48 17.34 11.83 1.69
N TRP A 49 16.34 12.66 1.80
CA TRP A 49 15.84 13.49 0.70
C TRP A 49 16.03 14.96 1.03
N VAL A 50 16.74 15.67 0.18
CA VAL A 50 17.10 17.09 0.38
C VAL A 50 16.33 17.94 -0.59
N ARG A 51 15.59 18.92 -0.08
CA ARG A 51 14.90 19.91 -0.91
C ARG A 51 15.92 20.81 -1.61
N VAL A 52 15.77 20.96 -2.90
CA VAL A 52 16.69 21.76 -3.73
C VAL A 52 16.69 23.24 -3.30
N GLN A 53 15.49 23.75 -2.96
CA GLN A 53 15.36 25.12 -2.44
C GLN A 53 15.24 25.08 -0.90
N GLY A 54 16.16 25.70 -0.18
CA GLY A 54 16.08 25.95 1.24
C GLY A 54 16.70 24.90 2.16
N GLY A 55 17.22 23.79 1.63
CA GLY A 55 17.98 22.81 2.41
C GLY A 55 17.17 22.01 3.43
N TYR A 56 15.84 21.98 3.31
CA TYR A 56 14.96 21.14 4.12
C TYR A 56 15.20 19.67 3.81
N VAL A 57 15.12 18.82 4.82
CA VAL A 57 15.42 17.40 4.69
C VAL A 57 14.23 16.56 5.16
N ILE A 58 13.88 15.57 4.36
CA ILE A 58 13.01 14.46 4.75
C ILE A 58 13.87 13.20 4.81
N THR A 59 13.91 12.53 5.96
CA THR A 59 14.57 11.23 6.10
C THR A 59 13.51 10.16 6.26
N ILE A 60 13.48 9.20 5.37
CA ILE A 60 12.61 8.03 5.43
C ILE A 60 13.47 6.86 5.92
N ASN A 61 13.21 6.37 7.11
CA ASN A 61 13.96 5.26 7.71
C ASN A 61 13.46 3.92 7.17
N SER A 62 12.14 3.76 7.11
CA SER A 62 11.50 2.54 6.62
C SER A 62 10.10 2.81 6.07
N VAL A 63 9.58 1.84 5.35
CA VAL A 63 8.20 1.83 4.85
C VAL A 63 7.56 0.52 5.28
N GLU A 64 6.40 0.61 5.92
CA GLU A 64 5.62 -0.57 6.30
C GLU A 64 4.81 -1.10 5.11
N ALA A 65 4.34 -2.34 5.20
CA ALA A 65 3.58 -2.99 4.14
C ALA A 65 2.29 -2.24 3.75
N ASP A 66 1.68 -1.55 4.69
CA ASP A 66 0.49 -0.70 4.49
C ASP A 66 0.80 0.71 3.95
N GLY A 67 2.07 1.02 3.70
CA GLY A 67 2.53 2.31 3.18
C GLY A 67 2.85 3.36 4.24
N ARG A 68 2.69 3.07 5.53
CA ARG A 68 3.12 4.00 6.58
C ARG A 68 4.64 4.17 6.53
N LEU A 69 5.08 5.41 6.68
CA LEU A 69 6.49 5.77 6.65
C LEU A 69 6.97 6.09 8.07
N ASP A 70 8.08 5.46 8.46
CA ASP A 70 8.90 5.99 9.54
C ASP A 70 9.80 7.07 8.95
N ALA A 71 9.44 8.32 9.18
CA ALA A 71 10.11 9.46 8.55
C ALA A 71 10.18 10.67 9.50
N ASN A 72 11.21 11.47 9.29
CA ASN A 72 11.45 12.71 10.01
C ASN A 72 11.69 13.87 9.03
N TYR A 73 11.29 15.05 9.46
CA TYR A 73 11.57 16.32 8.80
C TYR A 73 12.65 17.09 9.57
N ALA A 74 13.53 17.76 8.87
CA ALA A 74 14.53 18.63 9.51
C ALA A 74 14.61 20.00 8.83
N ASN A 75 14.61 21.06 9.69
CA ASN A 75 14.78 22.45 9.30
C ASN A 75 15.31 23.32 10.49
N PRO A 76 16.58 23.37 10.75
CA PRO A 76 17.60 22.33 10.72
C PRO A 76 17.38 21.25 11.79
N ARG A 77 16.47 21.52 12.77
CA ARG A 77 16.17 20.60 13.85
C ARG A 77 15.19 19.53 13.39
N PRO A 78 15.38 18.29 13.83
CA PRO A 78 14.43 17.22 13.51
C PRO A 78 13.06 17.51 14.10
N LEU A 79 12.02 17.30 13.28
CA LEU A 79 10.61 17.37 13.67
C LEU A 79 9.92 16.08 13.20
N PRO A 80 9.10 15.45 14.06
CA PRO A 80 8.33 14.30 13.63
C PRO A 80 7.21 14.75 12.69
N PHE A 81 6.88 13.92 11.71
CA PHE A 81 5.64 14.05 10.97
C PHE A 81 4.46 13.58 11.81
N HIS A 82 3.34 14.27 11.70
CA HIS A 82 2.06 13.79 12.26
C HIS A 82 1.51 12.64 11.42
N THR A 83 1.58 12.78 10.10
CA THR A 83 1.22 11.74 9.13
C THR A 83 2.33 11.60 8.12
N ALA A 84 2.71 10.38 7.82
CA ALA A 84 3.66 10.05 6.76
C ALA A 84 3.23 8.75 6.12
N ILE A 85 2.82 8.80 4.85
CA ILE A 85 2.25 7.65 4.14
C ILE A 85 2.66 7.67 2.68
N ALA A 86 2.92 6.49 2.12
CA ALA A 86 3.10 6.27 0.70
C ALA A 86 1.98 5.37 0.16
N VAL A 87 1.51 5.66 -1.04
CA VAL A 87 0.52 4.85 -1.75
C VAL A 87 0.95 4.63 -3.19
N ARG A 88 0.55 3.51 -3.75
CA ARG A 88 0.68 3.30 -5.20
C ARG A 88 -0.41 4.07 -5.94
N ASP A 89 -0.01 4.75 -6.99
CA ASP A 89 -0.88 5.46 -7.92
C ASP A 89 -0.51 5.04 -9.35
N GLY A 90 -1.11 3.94 -9.81
CA GLY A 90 -0.71 3.29 -11.06
C GLY A 90 0.73 2.75 -10.98
N ASN A 91 1.59 3.20 -11.89
CA ASN A 91 3.01 2.86 -11.92
C ASN A 91 3.90 3.83 -11.09
N SER A 92 3.28 4.74 -10.38
CA SER A 92 3.96 5.77 -9.58
C SER A 92 3.72 5.55 -8.10
N LEU A 93 4.56 6.14 -7.27
CA LEU A 93 4.38 6.22 -5.83
C LEU A 93 4.05 7.67 -5.46
N LYS A 94 3.00 7.84 -4.66
CA LYS A 94 2.61 9.12 -4.10
C LYS A 94 2.88 9.10 -2.60
N LEU A 95 3.49 10.17 -2.08
CA LEU A 95 3.81 10.32 -0.68
C LEU A 95 3.04 11.53 -0.13
N PHE A 96 2.54 11.37 1.07
CA PHE A 96 1.88 12.45 1.80
C PHE A 96 2.50 12.57 3.18
N PHE A 97 2.84 13.82 3.55
CA PHE A 97 3.38 14.15 4.86
C PHE A 97 2.62 15.32 5.44
N GLU A 98 2.34 15.28 6.74
CA GLU A 98 1.71 16.37 7.47
C GLU A 98 2.54 16.75 8.68
N LEU A 99 2.77 18.05 8.85
CA LEU A 99 3.45 18.65 10.00
C LEU A 99 2.42 19.32 10.93
N ARG A 100 2.55 19.08 12.22
CA ARG A 100 1.71 19.71 13.25
C ARG A 100 2.52 20.33 14.40
N ALA A 101 3.81 20.52 14.23
CA ALA A 101 4.69 21.02 15.27
C ALA A 101 5.39 22.30 14.84
N ALA A 102 5.88 23.07 15.80
CA ALA A 102 6.83 24.19 15.64
C ALA A 102 6.44 25.21 14.56
N GLY A 103 5.18 25.65 14.50
CA GLY A 103 4.72 26.67 13.55
C GLY A 103 4.34 26.15 12.16
N TYR A 104 4.48 24.85 11.92
CA TYR A 104 4.06 24.22 10.67
C TYR A 104 2.65 23.61 10.74
N ASN A 105 1.86 23.99 11.69
CA ASN A 105 0.61 23.33 12.05
C ASN A 105 -0.34 23.17 10.86
N GLY A 106 -0.49 21.92 10.39
CA GLY A 106 -1.30 21.55 9.25
C GLY A 106 -0.62 21.70 7.89
N SER A 107 0.66 22.07 7.84
CA SER A 107 1.41 22.12 6.58
C SER A 107 1.65 20.73 6.03
N THR A 108 1.49 20.57 4.71
CA THR A 108 1.55 19.26 4.06
C THR A 108 2.51 19.26 2.87
N TYR A 109 3.12 18.09 2.64
CA TYR A 109 3.80 17.75 1.41
C TYR A 109 3.00 16.69 0.68
N THR A 110 2.68 16.93 -0.57
CA THR A 110 2.14 15.91 -1.48
C THR A 110 3.14 15.72 -2.59
N LEU A 111 3.84 14.59 -2.56
CA LEU A 111 4.97 14.30 -3.43
C LEU A 111 4.69 13.07 -4.29
N ARG A 112 5.38 13.00 -5.43
CA ARG A 112 5.41 11.85 -6.31
C ARG A 112 6.86 11.43 -6.52
N TYR A 113 7.12 10.13 -6.49
CA TYR A 113 8.44 9.59 -6.77
C TYR A 113 8.64 9.45 -8.28
N ASP A 114 9.67 10.08 -8.78
CA ASP A 114 10.17 9.92 -10.15
C ASP A 114 11.33 8.93 -10.13
N ALA A 115 11.06 7.70 -10.52
CA ALA A 115 12.04 6.63 -10.51
C ALA A 115 13.14 6.80 -11.57
N ALA A 116 12.85 7.48 -12.68
CA ALA A 116 13.82 7.69 -13.75
C ALA A 116 14.96 8.64 -13.32
N ASN A 117 14.64 9.63 -12.49
CA ASN A 117 15.59 10.66 -12.05
C ASN A 117 15.94 10.55 -10.55
N ASP A 118 15.32 9.61 -9.82
CA ASP A 118 15.46 9.45 -8.38
C ASP A 118 15.16 10.74 -7.61
N LEU A 119 13.97 11.30 -7.88
CA LEU A 119 13.50 12.55 -7.31
C LEU A 119 12.15 12.36 -6.62
N LEU A 120 11.88 13.21 -5.62
CA LEU A 120 10.51 13.45 -5.14
C LEU A 120 10.09 14.85 -5.59
N THR A 121 8.98 14.94 -6.31
CA THR A 121 8.44 16.19 -6.82
C THR A 121 7.00 16.38 -6.39
N GLY A 122 6.59 17.60 -6.15
CA GLY A 122 5.20 17.88 -5.80
C GLY A 122 5.00 19.24 -5.20
N VAL A 123 4.07 19.33 -4.26
CA VAL A 123 3.62 20.58 -3.67
C VAL A 123 3.79 20.55 -2.15
N TYR A 124 4.33 21.64 -1.63
CA TYR A 124 4.30 21.99 -0.22
C TYR A 124 3.20 23.03 0.00
N ASP A 125 2.19 22.67 0.79
CA ASP A 125 1.10 23.55 1.19
C ASP A 125 1.37 24.06 2.61
N GLN A 126 1.80 25.33 2.70
CA GLN A 126 2.06 25.99 3.97
C GLN A 126 0.80 26.74 4.42
N VAL A 127 -0.07 26.03 5.12
CA VAL A 127 -1.41 26.52 5.50
C VAL A 127 -1.37 27.74 6.44
N VAL A 128 -0.35 27.87 7.27
CA VAL A 128 -0.21 29.00 8.22
C VAL A 128 -0.10 30.33 7.48
N VAL A 129 0.62 30.37 6.37
CA VAL A 129 0.79 31.56 5.55
C VAL A 129 -0.03 31.52 4.27
N LYS A 130 -0.85 30.47 4.09
CA LYS A 130 -1.75 30.27 2.93
C LYS A 130 -0.99 30.31 1.58
N GLN A 131 0.18 29.68 1.53
CA GLN A 131 1.01 29.61 0.33
C GLN A 131 1.28 28.18 -0.07
N LYS A 132 1.38 27.96 -1.38
CA LYS A 132 1.75 26.68 -1.98
C LYS A 132 3.02 26.86 -2.80
N PHE A 133 3.93 25.91 -2.66
CA PHE A 133 5.22 25.91 -3.35
C PHE A 133 5.40 24.60 -4.10
N GLU A 134 5.80 24.67 -5.35
CA GLU A 134 6.35 23.50 -6.03
C GLU A 134 7.71 23.16 -5.43
N VAL A 135 7.93 21.89 -5.14
CA VAL A 135 9.13 21.43 -4.47
C VAL A 135 9.73 20.21 -5.17
N VAL A 136 11.03 20.16 -5.12
CA VAL A 136 11.84 19.04 -5.62
C VAL A 136 12.80 18.61 -4.51
N PHE A 137 12.80 17.32 -4.22
CA PHE A 137 13.78 16.71 -3.34
C PHE A 137 14.68 15.77 -4.15
N VAL A 138 15.96 15.88 -3.93
CA VAL A 138 16.98 14.99 -4.48
C VAL A 138 17.48 14.06 -3.39
N ARG A 139 17.97 12.90 -3.79
CA ARG A 139 18.57 11.97 -2.83
C ARG A 139 19.85 12.59 -2.24
N GLY A 140 19.88 12.73 -0.93
CA GLY A 140 21.05 13.18 -0.20
C GLY A 140 22.13 12.09 -0.16
N LYS A 141 23.39 12.52 -0.15
CA LYS A 141 24.51 11.61 0.12
C LYS A 141 24.47 11.21 1.60
N SER A 142 24.70 9.93 1.85
CA SER A 142 24.90 9.38 3.19
C SER A 142 26.24 9.81 3.73
#